data_27c40c56ac9db07e8ae13f8cc4dbf03e
#
_entry.id   27c40c56ac9db07e8ae13f8cc4dbf03e
#
_cell.length_a   1.000
_cell.length_b   1.000
_cell.length_c   1.000
_cell.angle_alpha   90.00
_cell.angle_beta   90.00
_cell.angle_gamma   90.00
#
_symmetry.space_group_name_H-M   'P 1'
#
loop_
_entity.id
_entity.type
_entity.pdbx_description
1 polymer ?
#
loop_
_entity_poly.entity_id
_entity_poly.type
_entity_poly.pdbx_seq_one_letter_code
_entity_poly.pdbx_strand_id
1 'polypeptide(L)'
;SEQGTLAWQRAGLRAVRIGDEAILSPQSFTLEAPEMKSVRTSVNRLRRAGYTTRVRRHDEIDPQELAHLIALADLWRRNGDERGFSMALSRLGDPLDGRSVMVEALYPVDGPMAGRTAALLSFVPWGPDGLSLDVMRRDLQKADNGVTELMVAGLMAAGREMGIHRVSLNFAVLREMIEQGDQVGALMVHRLNRRLVGTASRWFQIEQLYHSNVKYLPSWQPRYLVFPVTADLAQVGLAMGIAEGQLDIPRWLYRGVPPEQPIHRAEEHPEIAAFLSSRADAPSLP
;
A
#
# COMPACT_ATOMS: atom_id res chain seq x y z
N SER A 1 4.24 -14.93 -7.55
CA SER A 1 5.47 -15.00 -8.39
C SER A 1 5.29 -16.06 -9.49
N GLU A 2 6.06 -15.95 -10.53
CA GLU A 2 6.06 -16.90 -11.64
C GLU A 2 6.40 -18.32 -11.17
N GLN A 3 7.40 -18.48 -10.32
CA GLN A 3 7.75 -19.79 -9.73
C GLN A 3 6.59 -20.38 -8.90
N GLY A 4 5.92 -19.57 -8.10
CA GLY A 4 4.74 -20.03 -7.36
C GLY A 4 3.60 -20.46 -8.30
N THR A 5 3.39 -19.73 -9.39
CA THR A 5 2.39 -20.07 -10.40
C THR A 5 2.69 -21.43 -11.06
N LEU A 6 3.95 -21.67 -11.43
CA LEU A 6 4.38 -22.97 -11.95
C LEU A 6 4.11 -24.13 -10.97
N ALA A 7 4.34 -23.92 -9.68
CA ALA A 7 4.03 -24.92 -8.65
C ALA A 7 2.53 -25.23 -8.59
N TRP A 8 1.68 -24.20 -8.62
CA TRP A 8 0.22 -24.38 -8.64
C TRP A 8 -0.29 -25.02 -9.93
N GLN A 9 0.30 -24.69 -11.09
CA GLN A 9 -0.05 -25.34 -12.35
C GLN A 9 0.32 -26.83 -12.35
N ARG A 10 1.47 -27.20 -11.75
CA ARG A 10 1.84 -28.61 -11.54
C ARG A 10 0.85 -29.35 -10.63
N ALA A 11 0.22 -28.65 -9.70
CA ALA A 11 -0.86 -29.18 -8.86
C ALA A 11 -2.22 -29.23 -9.56
N GLY A 12 -2.29 -28.94 -10.87
CA GLY A 12 -3.50 -29.02 -11.69
C GLY A 12 -4.35 -27.75 -11.70
N LEU A 13 -3.88 -26.66 -11.09
CA LEU A 13 -4.59 -25.38 -11.10
C LEU A 13 -4.26 -24.58 -12.38
N ARG A 14 -5.17 -23.69 -12.74
CA ARG A 14 -4.99 -22.74 -13.85
C ARG A 14 -4.56 -21.38 -13.31
N ALA A 15 -3.90 -20.59 -14.13
CA ALA A 15 -3.45 -19.25 -13.76
C ALA A 15 -3.72 -18.25 -14.89
N VAL A 16 -4.11 -17.03 -14.51
CA VAL A 16 -4.20 -15.88 -15.41
C VAL A 16 -3.43 -14.72 -14.80
N ARG A 17 -2.64 -14.01 -15.62
CA ARG A 17 -1.96 -12.80 -15.18
C ARG A 17 -2.99 -11.69 -14.98
N ILE A 18 -2.93 -11.03 -13.83
CA ILE A 18 -3.86 -9.96 -13.43
C ILE A 18 -3.21 -8.60 -13.36
N GLY A 19 -1.90 -8.51 -13.35
CA GLY A 19 -1.14 -7.28 -13.31
C GLY A 19 0.31 -7.49 -12.91
N ASP A 20 0.99 -6.39 -12.60
CA ASP A 20 2.39 -6.39 -12.19
C ASP A 20 2.60 -5.60 -10.90
N GLU A 21 3.45 -6.12 -10.05
CA GLU A 21 3.85 -5.49 -8.81
C GLU A 21 5.11 -4.64 -9.02
N ALA A 22 5.08 -3.42 -8.51
CA ALA A 22 6.19 -2.48 -8.57
C ALA A 22 7.16 -2.73 -7.41
N ILE A 23 8.34 -3.28 -7.70
CA ILE A 23 9.36 -3.59 -6.69
C ILE A 23 10.52 -2.63 -6.79
N LEU A 24 10.85 -1.98 -5.67
CA LEU A 24 12.06 -1.17 -5.51
C LEU A 24 13.11 -1.94 -4.70
N SER A 25 14.39 -1.73 -5.02
CA SER A 25 15.51 -2.22 -4.22
C SER A 25 16.24 -1.06 -3.57
N PRO A 26 16.28 -0.97 -2.23
CA PRO A 26 17.05 0.06 -1.54
C PRO A 26 18.52 0.11 -1.96
N GLN A 27 19.13 -1.05 -2.25
CA GLN A 27 20.54 -1.14 -2.61
C GLN A 27 20.88 -0.49 -3.95
N SER A 28 19.98 -0.57 -4.93
CA SER A 28 20.19 -0.02 -6.29
C SER A 28 19.45 1.29 -6.53
N PHE A 29 18.57 1.70 -5.62
CA PHE A 29 17.79 2.94 -5.79
C PHE A 29 18.71 4.17 -5.76
N THR A 30 18.60 5.01 -6.77
CA THR A 30 19.33 6.28 -6.85
C THR A 30 18.44 7.37 -7.44
N LEU A 31 18.56 8.57 -6.91
CA LEU A 31 17.91 9.75 -7.49
C LEU A 31 18.70 10.36 -8.65
N GLU A 32 19.93 9.89 -8.92
CA GLU A 32 20.83 10.50 -9.91
C GLU A 32 20.50 10.09 -11.35
N ALA A 33 19.74 9.01 -11.56
CA ALA A 33 19.33 8.58 -12.89
C ALA A 33 18.57 9.72 -13.63
N PRO A 34 18.81 9.93 -14.93
CA PRO A 34 18.15 10.97 -15.72
C PRO A 34 16.61 10.88 -15.65
N GLU A 35 16.06 9.67 -15.67
CA GLU A 35 14.64 9.38 -15.63
C GLU A 35 14.01 9.74 -14.27
N MET A 36 14.83 9.78 -13.21
CA MET A 36 14.41 10.16 -11.84
C MET A 36 14.34 11.69 -11.65
N LYS A 37 14.54 12.49 -12.70
CA LYS A 37 14.59 13.96 -12.62
C LYS A 37 13.36 14.55 -11.91
N SER A 38 12.17 14.06 -12.20
CA SER A 38 10.92 14.58 -11.59
C SER A 38 10.87 14.29 -10.08
N VAL A 39 11.22 13.07 -9.68
CA VAL A 39 11.28 12.64 -8.28
C VAL A 39 12.36 13.43 -7.54
N ARG A 40 13.57 13.51 -8.10
CA ARG A 40 14.70 14.30 -7.55
C ARG A 40 14.33 15.77 -7.35
N THR A 41 13.66 16.37 -8.33
CA THR A 41 13.21 17.77 -8.23
C THR A 41 12.23 17.97 -7.09
N SER A 42 11.24 17.07 -6.95
CA SER A 42 10.26 17.11 -5.86
C SER A 42 10.93 16.94 -4.49
N VAL A 43 11.79 15.93 -4.35
CA VAL A 43 12.53 15.65 -3.10
C VAL A 43 13.40 16.84 -2.71
N ASN A 44 14.19 17.39 -3.66
CA ASN A 44 15.08 18.50 -3.39
C ASN A 44 14.30 19.79 -3.04
N ARG A 45 13.16 20.04 -3.68
CA ARG A 45 12.29 21.17 -3.37
C ARG A 45 11.78 21.08 -1.94
N LEU A 46 11.27 19.93 -1.53
CA LEU A 46 10.74 19.74 -0.18
C LEU A 46 11.82 19.78 0.90
N ARG A 47 13.00 19.20 0.63
CA ARG A 47 14.14 19.30 1.55
C ARG A 47 14.57 20.76 1.75
N ARG A 48 14.62 21.57 0.67
CA ARG A 48 14.91 23.02 0.78
C ARG A 48 13.81 23.78 1.51
N ALA A 49 12.56 23.34 1.41
CA ALA A 49 11.43 23.88 2.18
C ALA A 49 11.44 23.43 3.65
N GLY A 50 12.41 22.61 4.08
CA GLY A 50 12.56 22.16 5.45
C GLY A 50 11.78 20.91 5.85
N TYR A 51 11.14 20.22 4.87
CA TYR A 51 10.51 18.92 5.15
C TYR A 51 11.57 17.87 5.44
N THR A 52 11.27 16.99 6.40
CA THR A 52 12.11 15.85 6.76
C THR A 52 11.33 14.55 6.70
N THR A 53 12.03 13.42 6.74
CA THR A 53 11.42 12.08 6.82
C THR A 53 11.86 11.38 8.09
N ARG A 54 10.98 10.58 8.65
CA ARG A 54 11.25 9.71 9.78
C ARG A 54 10.81 8.29 9.42
N VAL A 55 11.70 7.32 9.57
CA VAL A 55 11.46 5.92 9.26
C VAL A 55 11.72 5.11 10.50
N ARG A 56 10.71 4.36 10.96
CA ARG A 56 10.78 3.59 12.21
C ARG A 56 9.97 2.29 12.08
N ARG A 57 10.34 1.26 12.84
CA ARG A 57 9.45 0.11 13.03
C ARG A 57 8.31 0.49 13.96
N HIS A 58 7.16 -0.19 13.85
CA HIS A 58 6.00 0.12 14.70
C HIS A 58 6.31 -0.11 16.19
N ASP A 59 7.12 -1.13 16.51
CA ASP A 59 7.54 -1.41 17.89
C ASP A 59 8.57 -0.40 18.46
N GLU A 60 9.14 0.46 17.62
CA GLU A 60 10.01 1.58 18.03
C GLU A 60 9.22 2.89 18.28
N ILE A 61 7.92 2.90 17.99
CA ILE A 61 7.07 4.08 18.14
C ILE A 61 6.36 4.00 19.49
N ASP A 62 6.40 5.11 20.24
CA ASP A 62 5.61 5.19 21.47
C ASP A 62 4.13 4.89 21.21
N PRO A 63 3.46 4.08 22.06
CA PRO A 63 2.07 3.69 21.83
C PRO A 63 1.09 4.87 21.66
N GLN A 64 1.29 5.97 22.40
CA GLN A 64 0.44 7.15 22.26
C GLN A 64 0.71 7.88 20.94
N GLU A 65 1.98 7.95 20.52
CA GLU A 65 2.34 8.49 19.21
C GLU A 65 1.76 7.62 18.08
N LEU A 66 1.87 6.30 18.18
CA LEU A 66 1.30 5.38 17.18
C LEU A 66 -0.22 5.55 17.09
N ALA A 67 -0.93 5.62 18.21
CA ALA A 67 -2.37 5.87 18.24
C ALA A 67 -2.73 7.22 17.56
N HIS A 68 -1.92 8.26 17.77
CA HIS A 68 -2.09 9.53 17.08
C HIS A 68 -1.89 9.41 15.56
N LEU A 69 -0.89 8.68 15.11
CA LEU A 69 -0.63 8.44 13.68
C LEU A 69 -1.75 7.66 13.01
N ILE A 70 -2.33 6.67 13.71
CA ILE A 70 -3.52 5.92 13.25
C ILE A 70 -4.70 6.87 13.11
N ALA A 71 -4.96 7.72 14.11
CA ALA A 71 -6.04 8.71 14.05
C ALA A 71 -5.86 9.71 12.90
N LEU A 72 -4.62 10.14 12.60
CA LEU A 72 -4.33 10.97 11.43
C LEU A 72 -4.59 10.22 10.11
N ALA A 73 -4.21 8.95 10.02
CA ALA A 73 -4.46 8.12 8.84
C ALA A 73 -5.97 7.98 8.57
N ASP A 74 -6.77 7.78 9.60
CA ASP A 74 -8.23 7.72 9.52
C ASP A 74 -8.84 9.07 9.11
N LEU A 75 -8.37 10.16 9.69
CA LEU A 75 -8.80 11.51 9.33
C LEU A 75 -8.53 11.81 7.84
N TRP A 76 -7.36 11.41 7.34
CA TRP A 76 -6.97 11.64 5.94
C TRP A 76 -7.59 10.66 4.95
N ARG A 77 -8.13 9.54 5.41
CA ARG A 77 -8.93 8.63 4.58
C ARG A 77 -10.20 9.30 4.08
N ARG A 78 -10.78 10.23 4.85
CA ARG A 78 -12.09 10.85 4.59
C ARG A 78 -13.18 9.77 4.50
N ASN A 79 -14.13 9.93 3.59
CA ASN A 79 -15.21 8.96 3.35
C ASN A 79 -14.85 7.94 2.25
N GLY A 80 -13.58 7.75 1.94
CA GLY A 80 -13.14 6.75 0.97
C GLY A 80 -13.15 5.35 1.58
N ASP A 81 -13.70 4.37 0.84
CA ASP A 81 -13.60 2.97 1.24
C ASP A 81 -12.12 2.54 1.27
N GLU A 82 -11.76 1.79 2.31
CA GLU A 82 -10.45 1.17 2.37
C GLU A 82 -10.37 0.06 1.34
N ARG A 83 -9.29 0.03 0.58
CA ARG A 83 -9.03 -1.09 -0.31
C ARG A 83 -8.38 -2.19 0.48
N GLY A 84 -8.92 -3.39 0.33
CA GLY A 84 -8.47 -4.55 1.07
C GLY A 84 -7.75 -5.58 0.20
N PHE A 85 -7.53 -6.73 0.76
CA PHE A 85 -7.06 -7.97 0.19
C PHE A 85 -5.64 -7.86 -0.40
N SER A 86 -5.46 -7.76 -1.72
CA SER A 86 -4.14 -7.79 -2.33
C SER A 86 -3.43 -6.43 -2.34
N MET A 87 -4.18 -5.33 -2.15
CA MET A 87 -3.65 -3.97 -2.22
C MET A 87 -3.39 -3.34 -0.86
N ALA A 88 -4.09 -3.79 0.17
CA ALA A 88 -3.90 -3.32 1.54
C ALA A 88 -4.36 -4.42 2.50
N LEU A 89 -3.59 -4.66 3.55
CA LEU A 89 -3.93 -5.62 4.58
C LEU A 89 -4.62 -4.96 5.77
N SER A 90 -4.70 -3.62 5.75
CA SER A 90 -5.28 -2.79 6.82
C SER A 90 -4.66 -3.07 8.20
N ARG A 91 -3.34 -3.30 8.23
CA ARG A 91 -2.62 -3.70 9.45
C ARG A 91 -1.96 -2.54 10.19
N LEU A 92 -2.32 -1.32 9.86
CA LEU A 92 -1.81 -0.15 10.56
C LEU A 92 -2.27 -0.19 12.02
N GLY A 93 -1.30 -0.29 12.94
CA GLY A 93 -1.54 -0.36 14.36
C GLY A 93 -1.88 -1.75 14.90
N ASP A 94 -1.78 -2.82 14.08
CA ASP A 94 -1.88 -4.19 14.58
C ASP A 94 -0.70 -4.49 15.53
N PRO A 95 -0.98 -4.80 16.82
CA PRO A 95 0.07 -5.00 17.81
C PRO A 95 0.94 -6.22 17.54
N LEU A 96 0.49 -7.17 16.72
CA LEU A 96 1.26 -8.35 16.33
C LEU A 96 2.28 -8.04 15.23
N ASP A 97 2.18 -6.87 14.59
CA ASP A 97 3.01 -6.47 13.46
C ASP A 97 4.07 -5.41 13.83
N GLY A 98 4.72 -5.55 14.97
CA GLY A 98 5.77 -4.63 15.42
C GLY A 98 6.89 -4.41 14.41
N ARG A 99 7.16 -5.39 13.53
CA ARG A 99 8.15 -5.26 12.44
C ARG A 99 7.67 -4.43 11.25
N SER A 100 6.41 -4.03 11.19
CA SER A 100 5.92 -3.09 10.19
C SER A 100 6.70 -1.78 10.27
N VAL A 101 6.85 -1.10 9.14
CA VAL A 101 7.66 0.12 9.04
C VAL A 101 6.76 1.31 8.72
N MET A 102 6.81 2.32 9.59
CA MET A 102 6.20 3.62 9.39
C MET A 102 7.20 4.57 8.75
N VAL A 103 6.75 5.26 7.71
CA VAL A 103 7.49 6.35 7.06
C VAL A 103 6.64 7.60 7.13
N GLU A 104 7.16 8.64 7.75
CA GLU A 104 6.48 9.93 7.91
C GLU A 104 7.21 11.01 7.11
N ALA A 105 6.47 11.89 6.49
CA ALA A 105 6.96 13.21 6.10
C ALA A 105 6.53 14.21 7.18
N LEU A 106 7.48 14.97 7.70
CA LEU A 106 7.24 15.98 8.73
C LEU A 106 7.26 17.37 8.11
N TYR A 107 6.34 18.22 8.55
CA TYR A 107 6.34 19.64 8.19
C TYR A 107 7.62 20.32 8.68
N PRO A 108 8.05 21.40 7.99
CA PRO A 108 9.20 22.21 8.42
C PRO A 108 9.10 22.66 9.86
N VAL A 109 10.23 22.72 10.55
CA VAL A 109 10.29 23.17 11.96
C VAL A 109 9.98 24.66 12.13
N ASP A 110 10.12 25.43 11.05
CA ASP A 110 9.82 26.85 11.02
C ASP A 110 8.42 27.07 10.41
N GLY A 111 7.38 27.03 11.24
CA GLY A 111 6.02 27.26 10.75
C GLY A 111 4.91 26.80 11.71
N PRO A 112 3.65 27.08 11.38
CA PRO A 112 2.50 26.79 12.24
C PRO A 112 2.24 25.29 12.44
N MET A 113 2.81 24.42 11.59
CA MET A 113 2.69 22.96 11.65
C MET A 113 4.01 22.29 12.07
N ALA A 114 4.92 23.05 12.69
CA ALA A 114 6.28 22.63 13.02
C ALA A 114 6.37 21.19 13.54
N GLY A 115 7.13 20.36 12.83
CA GLY A 115 7.42 18.98 13.24
C GLY A 115 6.23 18.01 13.23
N ARG A 116 5.03 18.46 12.87
CA ARG A 116 3.86 17.57 12.75
C ARG A 116 3.94 16.69 11.50
N THR A 117 3.29 15.55 11.54
CA THR A 117 3.21 14.64 10.40
C THR A 117 2.33 15.25 9.31
N ALA A 118 2.89 15.35 8.09
CA ALA A 118 2.22 15.85 6.89
C ALA A 118 1.67 14.73 6.02
N ALA A 119 2.33 13.56 6.07
CA ALA A 119 1.95 12.37 5.33
C ALA A 119 2.59 11.14 5.98
N LEU A 120 2.00 9.98 5.76
CA LEU A 120 2.55 8.71 6.22
C LEU A 120 2.37 7.58 5.19
N LEU A 121 3.33 6.66 5.19
CA LEU A 121 3.24 5.35 4.56
C LEU A 121 3.45 4.30 5.64
N SER A 122 2.66 3.23 5.62
CA SER A 122 2.89 2.05 6.44
C SER A 122 3.18 0.85 5.54
N PHE A 123 4.19 0.09 5.91
CA PHE A 123 4.61 -1.10 5.20
C PHE A 123 4.57 -2.30 6.12
N VAL A 124 4.00 -3.40 5.65
CA VAL A 124 4.02 -4.67 6.36
C VAL A 124 5.24 -5.51 5.95
N PRO A 125 5.76 -6.39 6.83
CA PRO A 125 6.84 -7.29 6.48
C PRO A 125 6.45 -8.22 5.33
N TRP A 126 7.36 -8.36 4.35
CA TRP A 126 7.23 -9.28 3.23
C TRP A 126 8.42 -10.25 3.20
N GLY A 127 8.27 -11.35 3.92
CA GLY A 127 9.38 -12.27 4.16
C GLY A 127 10.42 -11.71 5.14
N PRO A 128 11.67 -12.19 5.10
CA PRO A 128 12.68 -11.79 6.07
C PRO A 128 13.26 -10.39 5.82
N ASP A 129 13.30 -9.94 4.57
CA ASP A 129 14.06 -8.79 4.08
C ASP A 129 13.26 -7.86 3.17
N GLY A 130 11.96 -8.06 3.09
CA GLY A 130 11.07 -7.26 2.25
C GLY A 130 10.02 -6.49 3.03
N LEU A 131 9.49 -5.46 2.37
CA LEU A 131 8.37 -4.65 2.82
C LEU A 131 7.31 -4.57 1.70
N SER A 132 6.04 -4.54 2.07
CA SER A 132 4.92 -4.30 1.15
C SER A 132 4.10 -3.12 1.65
N LEU A 133 3.83 -2.16 0.78
CA LEU A 133 3.01 -0.99 1.11
C LEU A 133 1.60 -1.46 1.54
N ASP A 134 1.15 -1.00 2.68
CA ASP A 134 -0.17 -1.27 3.23
C ASP A 134 -1.04 -0.02 3.23
N VAL A 135 -0.53 1.06 3.79
CA VAL A 135 -1.27 2.32 3.92
C VAL A 135 -0.47 3.48 3.33
N MET A 136 -1.16 4.34 2.58
CA MET A 136 -0.63 5.62 2.10
C MET A 136 -1.64 6.72 2.37
N ARG A 137 -1.28 7.69 3.21
CA ARG A 137 -2.13 8.82 3.61
C ARG A 137 -1.36 10.11 3.63
N ARG A 138 -2.02 11.21 3.31
CA ARG A 138 -1.46 12.56 3.40
C ARG A 138 -2.53 13.59 3.75
N ASP A 139 -2.13 14.67 4.36
CA ASP A 139 -2.97 15.85 4.50
C ASP A 139 -3.17 16.49 3.11
N LEU A 140 -4.33 16.24 2.50
CA LEU A 140 -4.64 16.75 1.15
C LEU A 140 -4.87 18.26 1.11
N GLN A 141 -5.04 18.91 2.25
CA GLN A 141 -5.32 20.35 2.33
C GLN A 141 -4.04 21.16 2.54
N LYS A 142 -3.08 20.62 3.29
CA LYS A 142 -1.93 21.37 3.79
C LYS A 142 -0.59 20.82 3.34
N ALA A 143 -0.48 19.49 3.07
CA ALA A 143 0.77 18.91 2.64
C ALA A 143 1.10 19.29 1.20
N ASP A 144 2.34 19.69 0.98
CA ASP A 144 2.86 20.01 -0.33
C ASP A 144 2.89 18.80 -1.26
N ASN A 145 2.76 19.05 -2.56
CA ASN A 145 2.96 18.01 -3.56
C ASN A 145 4.40 17.48 -3.48
N GLY A 146 4.56 16.15 -3.65
CA GLY A 146 5.88 15.51 -3.61
C GLY A 146 6.24 14.90 -2.26
N VAL A 147 5.39 15.02 -1.22
CA VAL A 147 5.63 14.37 0.09
C VAL A 147 5.75 12.84 -0.04
N THR A 148 5.03 12.22 -0.97
CA THR A 148 5.16 10.77 -1.24
C THR A 148 6.53 10.43 -1.80
N GLU A 149 7.03 11.23 -2.75
CA GLU A 149 8.37 11.08 -3.32
C GLU A 149 9.45 11.24 -2.26
N LEU A 150 9.27 12.20 -1.35
CA LEU A 150 10.18 12.42 -0.23
C LEU A 150 10.20 11.20 0.71
N MET A 151 9.02 10.64 1.06
CA MET A 151 8.91 9.46 1.91
C MET A 151 9.51 8.21 1.26
N VAL A 152 9.24 7.96 -0.02
CA VAL A 152 9.84 6.83 -0.75
C VAL A 152 11.36 6.96 -0.78
N ALA A 153 11.90 8.14 -1.09
CA ALA A 153 13.34 8.36 -1.06
C ALA A 153 13.94 8.18 0.34
N GLY A 154 13.25 8.62 1.39
CA GLY A 154 13.64 8.41 2.78
C GLY A 154 13.66 6.93 3.16
N LEU A 155 12.62 6.18 2.79
CA LEU A 155 12.55 4.73 3.00
C LEU A 155 13.69 4.00 2.28
N MET A 156 13.99 4.37 1.02
CA MET A 156 15.08 3.73 0.27
C MET A 156 16.45 3.98 0.94
N ALA A 157 16.67 5.16 1.50
CA ALA A 157 17.90 5.46 2.24
C ALA A 157 17.98 4.65 3.55
N ALA A 158 16.96 4.73 4.40
CA ALA A 158 16.91 4.00 5.67
C ALA A 158 16.88 2.48 5.49
N GLY A 159 16.21 1.99 4.46
CA GLY A 159 16.06 0.57 4.18
C GLY A 159 17.38 -0.17 3.97
N ARG A 160 18.41 0.51 3.49
CA ARG A 160 19.77 -0.06 3.38
C ARG A 160 20.33 -0.44 4.75
N GLU A 161 20.19 0.47 5.73
CA GLU A 161 20.68 0.28 7.09
C GLU A 161 19.81 -0.72 7.86
N MET A 162 18.52 -0.79 7.56
CA MET A 162 17.56 -1.72 8.15
C MET A 162 17.64 -3.14 7.59
N GLY A 163 18.53 -3.42 6.61
CA GLY A 163 18.62 -4.72 5.95
C GLY A 163 17.44 -5.04 5.05
N ILE A 164 16.72 -4.04 4.55
CA ILE A 164 15.62 -4.21 3.59
C ILE A 164 16.19 -4.28 2.17
N HIS A 165 15.89 -5.36 1.46
CA HIS A 165 16.37 -5.60 0.11
C HIS A 165 15.33 -5.34 -0.97
N ARG A 166 14.06 -5.39 -0.62
CA ARG A 166 12.96 -5.19 -1.57
C ARG A 166 11.77 -4.49 -0.92
N VAL A 167 11.19 -3.57 -1.66
CA VAL A 167 10.02 -2.81 -1.23
C VAL A 167 8.98 -2.85 -2.34
N SER A 168 7.82 -3.42 -2.05
CA SER A 168 6.67 -3.40 -2.94
C SER A 168 5.88 -2.11 -2.74
N LEU A 169 5.60 -1.41 -3.84
CA LEU A 169 4.66 -0.29 -3.88
C LEU A 169 3.26 -0.73 -4.33
N ASN A 170 2.92 -1.99 -4.10
CA ASN A 170 1.70 -2.65 -4.59
C ASN A 170 1.69 -2.91 -6.09
N PHE A 171 0.60 -3.49 -6.59
CA PHE A 171 0.56 -3.91 -7.96
C PHE A 171 -0.39 -3.06 -8.82
N ALA A 172 -0.01 -2.86 -10.07
CA ALA A 172 -0.83 -2.23 -11.09
C ALA A 172 -1.62 -3.31 -11.83
N VAL A 173 -2.94 -3.32 -11.63
CA VAL A 173 -3.85 -4.23 -12.33
C VAL A 173 -3.84 -3.87 -13.82
N LEU A 174 -3.77 -4.90 -14.69
CA LEU A 174 -3.85 -4.75 -16.15
C LEU A 174 -2.81 -3.78 -16.76
N ARG A 175 -1.61 -3.71 -16.19
CA ARG A 175 -0.54 -2.81 -16.64
C ARG A 175 -0.30 -2.88 -18.15
N GLU A 176 -0.20 -4.09 -18.72
CA GLU A 176 0.04 -4.27 -20.16
C GLU A 176 -1.03 -3.60 -21.02
N MET A 177 -2.29 -3.62 -20.57
CA MET A 177 -3.38 -2.96 -21.28
C MET A 177 -3.28 -1.43 -21.22
N ILE A 178 -2.72 -0.88 -20.15
CA ILE A 178 -2.47 0.56 -19.98
C ILE A 178 -1.30 0.99 -20.89
N GLU A 179 -0.21 0.24 -20.90
CA GLU A 179 1.00 0.55 -21.69
C GLU A 179 0.77 0.47 -23.19
N GLN A 180 -0.03 -0.50 -23.64
CA GLN A 180 -0.30 -0.70 -25.08
C GLN A 180 -1.30 0.31 -25.64
N GLY A 181 -1.91 1.16 -24.79
CA GLY A 181 -2.88 2.17 -25.22
C GLY A 181 -4.09 1.59 -25.93
N ASP A 182 -4.39 0.32 -25.68
CA ASP A 182 -5.22 -0.47 -26.56
C ASP A 182 -6.71 -0.16 -26.38
N GLN A 183 -7.32 0.26 -27.47
CA GLN A 183 -8.79 0.39 -27.63
C GLN A 183 -9.54 -0.92 -27.31
N VAL A 184 -8.86 -2.07 -27.28
CA VAL A 184 -9.42 -3.38 -26.94
C VAL A 184 -9.83 -3.44 -25.47
N GLY A 185 -9.04 -2.86 -24.55
CA GLY A 185 -9.40 -2.73 -23.15
C GLY A 185 -10.62 -1.85 -22.94
N ALA A 186 -10.70 -0.74 -23.67
CA ALA A 186 -11.87 0.13 -23.67
C ALA A 186 -13.13 -0.57 -24.19
N LEU A 187 -13.02 -1.43 -25.21
CA LEU A 187 -14.14 -2.20 -25.75
C LEU A 187 -14.66 -3.28 -24.80
N MET A 188 -13.77 -3.95 -24.04
CA MET A 188 -14.18 -4.93 -23.04
C MET A 188 -14.85 -4.24 -21.84
N VAL A 189 -14.29 -3.16 -21.36
CA VAL A 189 -14.85 -2.30 -20.30
C VAL A 189 -16.15 -1.66 -20.77
N HIS A 190 -16.24 -1.16 -22.01
CA HIS A 190 -17.47 -0.59 -22.57
C HIS A 190 -18.59 -1.61 -22.77
N ARG A 191 -18.31 -2.85 -23.11
CA ARG A 191 -19.34 -3.91 -23.22
C ARG A 191 -19.88 -4.34 -21.85
N LEU A 192 -19.05 -4.35 -20.82
CA LEU A 192 -19.48 -4.63 -19.44
C LEU A 192 -20.17 -3.41 -18.81
N ASN A 193 -19.91 -2.21 -19.30
CA ASN A 193 -20.12 -0.94 -18.62
C ASN A 193 -21.42 -0.19 -18.95
N ARG A 194 -22.30 -0.72 -19.78
CA ARG A 194 -23.62 -0.04 -20.00
C ARG A 194 -24.53 -0.06 -18.76
N ARG A 195 -24.14 -0.73 -17.66
CA ARG A 195 -24.94 -0.80 -16.42
C ARG A 195 -24.21 -0.40 -15.12
N LEU A 196 -22.94 0.04 -15.20
CA LEU A 196 -22.14 0.32 -14.00
C LEU A 196 -21.44 1.68 -14.12
N VAL A 197 -22.11 2.74 -13.73
CA VAL A 197 -21.63 4.14 -13.74
C VAL A 197 -20.41 4.39 -12.81
N GLY A 198 -20.01 3.39 -12.01
CA GLY A 198 -18.89 3.48 -11.07
C GLY A 198 -17.49 3.10 -11.62
N THR A 199 -17.41 2.50 -12.79
CA THR A 199 -16.17 1.85 -13.28
C THR A 199 -15.17 2.81 -13.94
N ALA A 200 -15.60 3.93 -14.49
CA ALA A 200 -14.68 4.89 -15.11
C ALA A 200 -13.76 5.57 -14.07
N SER A 201 -14.27 5.90 -12.88
CA SER A 201 -13.49 6.49 -11.81
C SER A 201 -12.46 5.50 -11.22
N ARG A 202 -12.79 4.19 -11.23
CA ARG A 202 -11.92 3.12 -10.74
C ARG A 202 -10.78 2.80 -11.71
N TRP A 203 -11.06 2.80 -13.02
CA TRP A 203 -10.03 2.69 -14.06
C TRP A 203 -9.02 3.83 -13.97
N PHE A 204 -9.48 5.06 -13.83
CA PHE A 204 -8.64 6.25 -13.64
C PHE A 204 -7.74 6.14 -12.39
N GLN A 205 -8.21 5.53 -11.31
CA GLN A 205 -7.41 5.31 -10.11
C GLN A 205 -6.31 4.25 -10.32
N ILE A 206 -6.58 3.18 -11.08
CA ILE A 206 -5.59 2.16 -11.43
C ILE A 206 -4.48 2.77 -12.30
N GLU A 207 -4.87 3.57 -13.30
CA GLU A 207 -3.95 4.29 -14.17
C GLU A 207 -3.09 5.28 -13.38
N GLN A 208 -3.69 6.03 -12.46
CA GLN A 208 -2.96 6.94 -11.56
C GLN A 208 -1.94 6.18 -10.67
N LEU A 209 -2.30 5.01 -10.14
CA LEU A 209 -1.39 4.20 -9.33
C LEU A 209 -0.20 3.71 -10.18
N TYR A 210 -0.46 3.25 -11.40
CA TYR A 210 0.60 2.88 -12.33
C TYR A 210 1.56 4.05 -12.59
N HIS A 211 1.05 5.21 -13.02
CA HIS A 211 1.86 6.40 -13.27
C HIS A 211 2.59 6.91 -12.02
N SER A 212 2.00 6.74 -10.84
CA SER A 212 2.66 7.09 -9.59
C SER A 212 3.85 6.20 -9.26
N ASN A 213 3.85 4.96 -9.72
CA ASN A 213 4.91 3.98 -9.45
C ASN A 213 6.01 3.98 -10.52
N VAL A 214 5.65 4.15 -11.79
CA VAL A 214 6.60 4.17 -12.92
C VAL A 214 7.76 5.16 -12.73
N LYS A 215 7.48 6.31 -12.14
CA LYS A 215 8.50 7.36 -11.90
C LYS A 215 9.65 6.94 -10.97
N TYR A 216 9.50 5.85 -10.22
CA TYR A 216 10.55 5.30 -9.35
C TYR A 216 11.39 4.23 -10.04
N LEU A 217 11.13 3.93 -11.31
CA LEU A 217 11.81 2.90 -12.10
C LEU A 217 11.81 1.52 -11.43
N PRO A 218 10.64 1.00 -11.03
CA PRO A 218 10.56 -0.27 -10.33
C PRO A 218 10.91 -1.44 -11.25
N SER A 219 11.37 -2.54 -10.66
CA SER A 219 11.33 -3.85 -11.29
C SER A 219 9.89 -4.37 -11.24
N TRP A 220 9.28 -4.60 -12.39
CA TRP A 220 7.92 -5.10 -12.48
C TRP A 220 7.89 -6.61 -12.41
N GLN A 221 7.11 -7.17 -11.46
CA GLN A 221 6.95 -8.60 -11.29
C GLN A 221 5.51 -9.03 -11.51
N PRO A 222 5.24 -10.02 -12.39
CA PRO A 222 3.90 -10.43 -12.72
C PRO A 222 3.18 -11.05 -11.53
N ARG A 223 1.88 -10.74 -11.39
CA ARG A 223 0.96 -11.32 -10.43
C ARG A 223 -0.12 -12.13 -11.13
N TYR A 224 -0.48 -13.25 -10.53
CA TYR A 224 -1.39 -14.22 -11.13
C TYR A 224 -2.54 -14.53 -10.21
N LEU A 225 -3.73 -14.64 -10.78
CA LEU A 225 -4.89 -15.25 -10.16
C LEU A 225 -4.86 -16.74 -10.49
N VAL A 226 -4.97 -17.58 -9.47
CA VAL A 226 -4.93 -19.03 -9.60
C VAL A 226 -6.31 -19.59 -9.26
N PHE A 227 -6.83 -20.53 -10.06
CA PHE A 227 -8.17 -21.06 -9.91
C PHE A 227 -8.24 -22.52 -10.40
N PRO A 228 -9.20 -23.33 -9.90
CA PRO A 228 -9.29 -24.76 -10.23
C PRO A 228 -9.63 -25.03 -11.70
N VAL A 229 -10.75 -24.50 -12.18
CA VAL A 229 -11.24 -24.72 -13.54
C VAL A 229 -11.67 -23.41 -14.20
N THR A 230 -11.63 -23.36 -15.52
CA THR A 230 -11.96 -22.13 -16.27
C THR A 230 -13.38 -21.64 -16.04
N ALA A 231 -14.31 -22.55 -15.76
CA ALA A 231 -15.70 -22.20 -15.43
C ALA A 231 -15.81 -21.31 -14.17
N ASP A 232 -14.87 -21.45 -13.22
CA ASP A 232 -14.87 -20.69 -11.97
C ASP A 232 -14.29 -19.28 -12.13
N LEU A 233 -13.60 -18.98 -13.26
CA LEU A 233 -12.89 -17.72 -13.44
C LEU A 233 -13.78 -16.50 -13.24
N ALA A 234 -15.01 -16.53 -13.72
CA ALA A 234 -15.96 -15.43 -13.55
C ALA A 234 -16.35 -15.22 -12.07
N GLN A 235 -16.58 -16.31 -11.34
CA GLN A 235 -16.92 -16.28 -9.92
C GLN A 235 -15.73 -15.83 -9.08
N VAL A 236 -14.55 -16.36 -9.35
CA VAL A 236 -13.31 -15.99 -8.67
C VAL A 236 -12.96 -14.52 -8.93
N GLY A 237 -13.12 -14.05 -10.17
CA GLY A 237 -12.92 -12.64 -10.53
C GLY A 237 -13.91 -11.71 -9.83
N LEU A 238 -15.18 -12.13 -9.71
CA LEU A 238 -16.19 -11.40 -8.96
C LEU A 238 -15.84 -11.32 -7.46
N ALA A 239 -15.50 -12.46 -6.87
CA ALA A 239 -15.10 -12.54 -5.45
C ALA A 239 -13.86 -11.69 -5.16
N MET A 240 -12.86 -11.72 -6.06
CA MET A 240 -11.69 -10.86 -5.97
C MET A 240 -12.08 -9.37 -6.05
N GLY A 241 -12.90 -8.98 -7.03
CA GLY A 241 -13.34 -7.59 -7.17
C GLY A 241 -14.09 -7.06 -5.95
N ILE A 242 -14.83 -7.93 -5.26
CA ILE A 242 -15.51 -7.61 -3.99
C ILE A 242 -14.48 -7.46 -2.87
N ALA A 243 -13.60 -8.43 -2.71
CA ALA A 243 -12.57 -8.42 -1.67
C ALA A 243 -11.62 -7.22 -1.77
N GLU A 244 -11.34 -6.76 -3.00
CA GLU A 244 -10.54 -5.57 -3.28
C GLU A 244 -11.30 -4.24 -3.10
N GLY A 245 -12.59 -4.28 -2.72
CA GLY A 245 -13.43 -3.08 -2.67
C GLY A 245 -13.65 -2.44 -4.03
N GLN A 246 -13.48 -3.19 -5.12
CA GLN A 246 -13.70 -2.69 -6.49
C GLN A 246 -15.14 -2.86 -6.96
N LEU A 247 -15.90 -3.74 -6.33
CA LEU A 247 -17.30 -4.00 -6.62
C LEU A 247 -18.13 -3.86 -5.34
N ASP A 248 -19.10 -2.95 -5.37
CA ASP A 248 -20.08 -2.83 -4.29
C ASP A 248 -21.17 -3.86 -4.48
N ILE A 249 -21.35 -4.73 -3.49
CA ILE A 249 -22.48 -5.61 -3.47
C ILE A 249 -23.63 -4.86 -2.76
N PRO A 250 -24.85 -4.84 -3.35
CA PRO A 250 -26.01 -4.33 -2.66
C PRO A 250 -26.19 -5.02 -1.31
N ARG A 251 -26.39 -4.25 -0.23
CA ARG A 251 -26.48 -4.75 1.15
C ARG A 251 -27.50 -5.88 1.34
N TRP A 252 -28.53 -5.95 0.49
CA TRP A 252 -29.54 -7.02 0.54
C TRP A 252 -29.01 -8.39 0.08
N LEU A 253 -27.86 -8.46 -0.63
CA LEU A 253 -27.18 -9.71 -1.00
C LEU A 253 -26.26 -10.23 0.11
N TYR A 254 -25.96 -9.43 1.13
CA TYR A 254 -25.13 -9.79 2.29
C TYR A 254 -25.87 -10.68 3.31
N ARG A 255 -26.82 -11.52 2.91
CA ARG A 255 -27.46 -12.44 3.84
C ARG A 255 -26.41 -13.39 4.43
N GLY A 256 -25.99 -13.11 5.66
CA GLY A 256 -25.12 -13.98 6.45
C GLY A 256 -23.63 -13.63 6.47
N VAL A 257 -23.19 -12.54 5.82
CA VAL A 257 -21.84 -12.00 6.05
C VAL A 257 -21.93 -11.07 7.27
N PRO A 258 -21.16 -11.31 8.35
CA PRO A 258 -21.07 -10.34 9.43
C PRO A 258 -20.63 -8.98 8.86
N PRO A 259 -21.13 -7.84 9.38
CA PRO A 259 -20.55 -6.55 9.05
C PRO A 259 -19.04 -6.62 9.29
N GLU A 260 -18.26 -6.00 8.39
CA GLU A 260 -16.81 -5.86 8.59
C GLU A 260 -16.58 -5.45 10.04
N GLN A 261 -15.98 -6.36 10.80
CA GLN A 261 -15.52 -6.00 12.13
C GLN A 261 -14.43 -4.96 11.89
N PRO A 262 -14.52 -3.78 12.48
CA PRO A 262 -13.42 -2.84 12.42
C PRO A 262 -12.19 -3.58 12.89
N ILE A 263 -11.06 -3.33 12.25
CA ILE A 263 -9.76 -3.89 12.61
C ILE A 263 -9.67 -3.81 14.13
N HIS A 264 -9.52 -4.97 14.77
CA HIS A 264 -9.59 -5.09 16.22
C HIS A 264 -8.62 -4.10 16.85
N ARG A 265 -9.14 -3.08 17.52
CA ARG A 265 -8.31 -2.22 18.33
C ARG A 265 -7.76 -3.04 19.48
N ALA A 266 -6.51 -2.82 19.85
CA ALA A 266 -5.88 -3.52 20.97
C ALA A 266 -6.75 -3.51 22.26
N GLU A 267 -7.61 -2.50 22.40
CA GLU A 267 -8.57 -2.32 23.50
C GLU A 267 -9.67 -3.40 23.54
N GLU A 268 -9.96 -4.07 22.42
CA GLU A 268 -11.00 -5.08 22.29
C GLU A 268 -10.51 -6.51 22.56
N HIS A 269 -9.18 -6.70 22.68
CA HIS A 269 -8.54 -7.98 22.94
C HIS A 269 -7.72 -7.94 24.22
N PRO A 270 -8.25 -8.44 25.37
CA PRO A 270 -7.54 -8.40 26.64
C PRO A 270 -6.20 -9.14 26.62
N GLU A 271 -6.07 -10.21 25.81
CA GLU A 271 -4.81 -10.92 25.61
C GLU A 271 -3.74 -10.05 24.88
N ILE A 272 -4.16 -9.20 23.96
CA ILE A 272 -3.27 -8.28 23.23
C ILE A 272 -2.89 -7.12 24.14
N ALA A 273 -3.83 -6.57 24.90
CA ALA A 273 -3.56 -5.53 25.89
C ALA A 273 -2.58 -6.05 26.97
N ALA A 274 -2.75 -7.29 27.45
CA ALA A 274 -1.83 -7.95 28.37
C ALA A 274 -0.43 -8.16 27.76
N PHE A 275 -0.34 -8.53 26.50
CA PHE A 275 0.95 -8.69 25.79
C PHE A 275 1.67 -7.35 25.63
N LEU A 276 0.98 -6.28 25.31
CA LEU A 276 1.54 -4.94 25.19
C LEU A 276 2.00 -4.40 26.55
N SER A 277 1.23 -4.61 27.62
CA SER A 277 1.62 -4.20 28.97
C SER A 277 2.84 -4.99 29.48
N SER A 278 2.96 -6.28 29.15
CA SER A 278 4.12 -7.09 29.54
C SER A 278 5.42 -6.68 28.84
N ARG A 279 5.32 -6.05 27.67
CA ARG A 279 6.50 -5.49 26.96
C ARG A 279 6.91 -4.10 27.44
N ALA A 280 5.96 -3.30 27.93
CA ALA A 280 6.27 -2.00 28.53
C ALA A 280 7.10 -2.14 29.83
N ASP A 281 6.93 -3.28 30.52
CA ASP A 281 7.67 -3.61 31.77
C ASP A 281 8.97 -4.40 31.51
N ALA A 282 9.32 -4.72 30.27
CA ALA A 282 10.58 -5.40 29.96
C ALA A 282 11.75 -4.42 30.09
N PRO A 283 12.76 -4.72 30.93
CA PRO A 283 13.92 -3.86 31.07
C PRO A 283 14.65 -3.74 29.71
N SER A 284 14.95 -2.51 29.31
CA SER A 284 15.81 -2.22 28.16
C SER A 284 17.09 -3.04 28.30
N LEU A 285 17.29 -4.00 27.39
CA LEU A 285 18.54 -4.75 27.31
C LEU A 285 19.69 -3.79 26.98
N PRO A 286 20.86 -4.00 27.62
CA PRO A 286 22.02 -3.12 27.49
C PRO A 286 22.62 -3.12 26.09
#